data_76b714aa065a571bc637d5918f46ad47
#
_entry.id   76b714aa065a571bc637d5918f46ad47
#
_cell.length_a   1.000
_cell.length_b   1.000
_cell.length_c   1.000
_cell.angle_alpha   90.00
_cell.angle_beta   90.00
_cell.angle_gamma   90.00
#
_symmetry.space_group_name_H-M   'P 1'
#
loop_
_entity.id
_entity.type
_entity.pdbx_description
1 polymer ?
#
loop_
_entity_poly.entity_id
_entity_poly.type
_entity_poly.pdbx_seq_one_letter_code
_entity_poly.pdbx_strand_id
1 'polypeptide(L)'
;MKDIIKLAWHRQNYDVHKSINGFFYYLRKFPLVGRYIPDTIYQANDLKTGLYILFSILSIPWQILIKFLWLALYFGVGLFWTNILTNSDTPLALHENSWLLGFLLWWLIVGLDIQCGNAFSSVIPKAERDFMDFFQLPRRTILLEKIWLQPLITAIFYLPAFIVFSLLAPNWWYLPVGFLTPIAMTLLGYSLGRQTFDKQLSTKTQKSLWWIMGLSGFVLAIPIIIFHSFLNPQILPILFILEILLLLGCSFYMKHFPELDAFLLSRMEDSLQSDQRVAQLKTGNQYTRQGLQMKEKLTLDDKKDLFNLSGMAYLNALLFQRYRSILWKQLRTRLICIGLAGIAGIGFAIYTHEFLPEKALIGFMPFAFMIMYACSMGRPIAQMVFVNCDIAMLHYPFYREGRAILAGFQYRFFKATQYNGISALCIFLVCLAFGGFRYSIGTIALLALLLTSLTALFSFHDLFIYYILQPFTKDMEVTNPAYKLLSGALYWVAYLNTQLHITSNLYVLGISLILLLYVGIGYMMLLKRAPQTFRMKQ
;
A
#
# COMPACT_ATOMS: atom_id res chain seq x y z
N MET A 1 -2.80 34.27 -17.99
CA MET A 1 -1.52 33.76 -17.49
C MET A 1 -1.16 34.33 -16.11
N LYS A 2 -1.20 35.65 -15.90
CA LYS A 2 -0.89 36.27 -14.60
C LYS A 2 -1.73 35.70 -13.43
N ASP A 3 -3.03 35.49 -13.65
CA ASP A 3 -3.93 34.98 -12.61
C ASP A 3 -3.66 33.52 -12.27
N ILE A 4 -3.24 32.70 -13.24
CA ILE A 4 -2.87 31.30 -13.03
C ILE A 4 -1.59 31.20 -12.18
N ILE A 5 -0.59 32.05 -12.47
CA ILE A 5 0.65 32.11 -11.68
C ILE A 5 0.40 32.60 -10.25
N LYS A 6 -0.44 33.64 -10.10
CA LYS A 6 -0.84 34.12 -8.77
C LYS A 6 -1.57 33.02 -7.97
N LEU A 7 -2.46 32.29 -8.62
CA LEU A 7 -3.18 31.17 -7.99
C LEU A 7 -2.22 30.08 -7.52
N ALA A 8 -1.29 29.66 -8.37
CA ALA A 8 -0.27 28.66 -8.00
C ALA A 8 0.58 29.12 -6.80
N TRP A 9 0.96 30.40 -6.78
CA TRP A 9 1.70 31.00 -5.66
C TRP A 9 0.88 31.00 -4.36
N HIS A 10 -0.39 31.43 -4.40
CA HIS A 10 -1.27 31.41 -3.24
C HIS A 10 -1.52 29.99 -2.73
N ARG A 11 -1.66 29.03 -3.63
CA ARG A 11 -1.82 27.63 -3.26
C ARG A 11 -0.58 27.08 -2.57
N GLN A 12 0.59 27.35 -3.10
CA GLN A 12 1.85 26.94 -2.47
C GLN A 12 2.00 27.55 -1.06
N ASN A 13 1.69 28.83 -0.91
CA ASN A 13 1.69 29.50 0.39
C ASN A 13 0.72 28.85 1.37
N TYR A 14 -0.50 28.57 0.93
CA TYR A 14 -1.51 27.86 1.74
C TYR A 14 -1.03 26.49 2.19
N ASP A 15 -0.45 25.70 1.27
CA ASP A 15 0.05 24.36 1.57
C ASP A 15 1.22 24.40 2.57
N VAL A 16 2.11 25.38 2.48
CA VAL A 16 3.20 25.59 3.45
C VAL A 16 2.64 25.93 4.83
N HIS A 17 1.70 26.89 4.94
CA HIS A 17 1.07 27.22 6.20
C HIS A 17 0.30 26.05 6.82
N LYS A 18 -0.40 25.28 6.00
CA LYS A 18 -1.08 24.05 6.42
C LYS A 18 -0.09 23.01 6.96
N SER A 19 1.05 22.86 6.30
CA SER A 19 2.12 21.95 6.73
C SER A 19 2.73 22.36 8.07
N ILE A 20 2.95 23.67 8.31
CA ILE A 20 3.44 24.21 9.57
C ILE A 20 2.44 23.95 10.71
N ASN A 21 1.15 24.19 10.47
CA ASN A 21 0.11 23.91 11.46
C ASN A 21 0.01 22.40 11.74
N GLY A 22 0.14 21.58 10.71
CA GLY A 22 0.22 20.11 10.84
C GLY A 22 1.43 19.67 11.64
N PHE A 23 2.60 20.26 11.41
CA PHE A 23 3.81 20.00 12.18
C PHE A 23 3.62 20.30 13.68
N PHE A 24 3.07 21.45 14.04
CA PHE A 24 2.76 21.78 15.44
C PHE A 24 1.75 20.82 16.06
N TYR A 25 0.75 20.40 15.30
CA TYR A 25 -0.23 19.43 15.76
C TYR A 25 0.40 18.07 16.10
N TYR A 26 1.27 17.54 15.22
CA TYR A 26 1.97 16.28 15.49
C TYR A 26 3.00 16.41 16.61
N LEU A 27 3.72 17.55 16.67
CA LEU A 27 4.69 17.81 17.72
C LEU A 27 4.03 17.81 19.11
N ARG A 28 2.84 18.41 19.24
CA ARG A 28 2.05 18.37 20.49
C ARG A 28 1.53 16.98 20.84
N LYS A 29 1.27 16.13 19.85
CA LYS A 29 0.85 14.73 20.08
C LYS A 29 2.01 13.81 20.46
N PHE A 30 3.24 14.25 20.34
CA PHE A 30 4.41 13.44 20.67
C PHE A 30 4.55 13.31 22.19
N PRO A 31 4.55 12.07 22.76
CA PRO A 31 4.39 11.86 24.20
C PRO A 31 5.50 12.46 25.07
N LEU A 32 6.72 12.68 24.55
CA LEU A 32 7.86 13.26 25.27
C LEU A 32 7.91 14.78 25.19
N VAL A 33 7.55 15.36 24.04
CA VAL A 33 7.71 16.79 23.75
C VAL A 33 6.39 17.56 23.90
N GLY A 34 5.26 16.90 23.64
CA GLY A 34 3.95 17.56 23.59
C GLY A 34 3.51 18.22 24.90
N ARG A 35 4.00 17.72 26.06
CA ARG A 35 3.71 18.30 27.38
C ARG A 35 4.35 19.67 27.61
N TYR A 36 5.43 19.98 26.89
CA TYR A 36 6.17 21.24 27.02
C TYR A 36 5.70 22.31 26.03
N ILE A 37 4.80 21.97 25.11
CA ILE A 37 4.34 22.87 24.06
C ILE A 37 2.99 23.47 24.46
N PRO A 38 2.92 24.79 24.72
CA PRO A 38 1.69 25.44 25.12
C PRO A 38 0.68 25.52 23.97
N ASP A 39 -0.62 25.67 24.33
CA ASP A 39 -1.69 25.86 23.36
C ASP A 39 -1.55 27.13 22.53
N THR A 40 -0.86 28.12 23.07
CA THR A 40 -0.59 29.41 22.42
C THR A 40 0.36 29.33 21.24
N ILE A 41 1.04 28.19 21.00
CA ILE A 41 1.97 28.02 19.86
C ILE A 41 1.28 28.28 18.51
N TYR A 42 -0.03 28.01 18.42
CA TYR A 42 -0.81 28.33 17.22
C TYR A 42 -1.04 29.82 17.00
N GLN A 43 -0.78 30.66 17.99
CA GLN A 43 -0.90 32.12 17.93
C GLN A 43 0.47 32.82 17.78
N ALA A 44 1.58 32.06 17.83
CA ALA A 44 2.94 32.57 17.68
C ALA A 44 3.25 32.93 16.22
N ASN A 45 2.80 34.12 15.78
CA ASN A 45 2.91 34.56 14.39
C ASN A 45 4.36 34.71 13.93
N ASP A 46 5.26 35.21 14.78
CA ASP A 46 6.68 35.40 14.44
C ASP A 46 7.37 34.04 14.17
N LEU A 47 7.12 33.04 15.02
CA LEU A 47 7.64 31.70 14.85
C LEU A 47 7.10 31.06 13.54
N LYS A 48 5.82 31.25 13.26
CA LYS A 48 5.20 30.74 12.02
C LYS A 48 5.77 31.42 10.78
N THR A 49 6.05 32.72 10.85
CA THR A 49 6.68 33.47 9.75
C THR A 49 8.10 32.98 9.50
N GLY A 50 8.89 32.78 10.56
CA GLY A 50 10.23 32.21 10.44
C GLY A 50 10.22 30.80 9.84
N LEU A 51 9.32 29.93 10.34
CA LEU A 51 9.15 28.59 9.78
C LEU A 51 8.63 28.62 8.33
N TYR A 52 7.74 29.56 7.99
CA TYR A 52 7.26 29.72 6.62
C TYR A 52 8.41 30.02 5.66
N ILE A 53 9.29 30.94 5.99
CA ILE A 53 10.47 31.27 5.18
C ILE A 53 11.36 30.02 5.04
N LEU A 54 11.66 29.35 6.14
CA LEU A 54 12.48 28.14 6.17
C LEU A 54 11.88 27.03 5.29
N PHE A 55 10.61 26.71 5.48
CA PHE A 55 9.93 25.65 4.72
C PHE A 55 9.80 26.01 3.23
N SER A 56 9.57 27.28 2.91
CA SER A 56 9.51 27.75 1.52
C SER A 56 10.85 27.59 0.81
N ILE A 57 11.95 27.95 1.47
CA ILE A 57 13.31 27.78 0.93
C ILE A 57 13.64 26.28 0.79
N LEU A 58 13.36 25.45 1.82
CA LEU A 58 13.65 24.03 1.82
C LEU A 58 12.74 23.24 0.86
N SER A 59 11.58 23.75 0.51
CA SER A 59 10.64 23.07 -0.40
C SER A 59 11.20 22.89 -1.82
N ILE A 60 12.01 23.84 -2.29
CA ILE A 60 12.60 23.79 -3.63
C ILE A 60 13.64 22.66 -3.74
N PRO A 61 14.72 22.62 -2.93
CA PRO A 61 15.69 21.54 -2.98
C PRO A 61 15.06 20.17 -2.63
N TRP A 62 14.04 20.14 -1.77
CA TRP A 62 13.30 18.92 -1.45
C TRP A 62 12.56 18.36 -2.66
N GLN A 63 11.89 19.20 -3.43
CA GLN A 63 11.22 18.78 -4.66
C GLN A 63 12.22 18.27 -5.72
N ILE A 64 13.35 18.95 -5.89
CA ILE A 64 14.44 18.50 -6.78
C ILE A 64 14.98 17.13 -6.32
N LEU A 65 15.23 16.98 -5.02
CA LEU A 65 15.74 15.72 -4.44
C LEU A 65 14.78 14.54 -4.69
N ILE A 66 13.48 14.75 -4.50
CA ILE A 66 12.47 13.72 -4.79
C ILE A 66 12.52 13.30 -6.26
N LYS A 67 12.63 14.24 -7.20
CA LYS A 67 12.74 13.93 -8.63
C LYS A 67 14.01 13.16 -8.95
N PHE A 68 15.10 13.52 -8.31
CA PHE A 68 16.37 12.81 -8.40
C PHE A 68 16.24 11.36 -7.89
N LEU A 69 15.62 11.16 -6.73
CA LEU A 69 15.40 9.84 -6.14
C LEU A 69 14.52 8.95 -7.04
N TRP A 70 13.47 9.52 -7.63
CA TRP A 70 12.63 8.78 -8.58
C TRP A 70 13.43 8.32 -9.80
N LEU A 71 14.22 9.21 -10.41
CA LEU A 71 15.05 8.84 -11.58
C LEU A 71 16.11 7.81 -11.20
N ALA A 72 16.78 7.99 -10.05
CA ALA A 72 17.78 7.05 -9.53
C ALA A 72 17.19 5.67 -9.24
N LEU A 73 15.94 5.61 -8.74
CA LEU A 73 15.23 4.35 -8.51
C LEU A 73 15.09 3.56 -9.82
N TYR A 74 14.59 4.19 -10.88
CA TYR A 74 14.40 3.52 -12.18
C TYR A 74 15.71 3.15 -12.84
N PHE A 75 16.74 3.97 -12.67
CA PHE A 75 18.09 3.60 -13.08
C PHE A 75 18.61 2.38 -12.33
N GLY A 76 18.41 2.32 -11.01
CA GLY A 76 18.74 1.15 -10.19
C GLY A 76 18.00 -0.11 -10.64
N VAL A 77 16.72 0.01 -11.00
CA VAL A 77 15.93 -1.09 -11.58
C VAL A 77 16.49 -1.51 -12.96
N GLY A 78 16.88 -0.56 -13.79
CA GLY A 78 17.53 -0.82 -15.09
C GLY A 78 18.85 -1.58 -14.91
N LEU A 79 19.72 -1.13 -13.99
CA LEU A 79 20.96 -1.81 -13.62
C LEU A 79 20.71 -3.24 -13.14
N PHE A 80 19.76 -3.41 -12.23
CA PHE A 80 19.41 -4.72 -11.67
C PHE A 80 19.01 -5.72 -12.76
N TRP A 81 18.11 -5.34 -13.65
CA TRP A 81 17.65 -6.22 -14.72
C TRP A 81 18.73 -6.50 -15.77
N THR A 82 19.52 -5.50 -16.18
CA THR A 82 20.60 -5.74 -17.13
C THR A 82 21.66 -6.69 -16.57
N ASN A 83 22.05 -6.55 -15.30
CA ASN A 83 23.01 -7.43 -14.66
C ASN A 83 22.51 -8.87 -14.51
N ILE A 84 21.22 -9.06 -14.17
CA ILE A 84 20.60 -10.40 -14.11
C ILE A 84 20.59 -11.07 -15.49
N LEU A 85 20.15 -10.34 -16.50
CA LEU A 85 19.97 -10.91 -17.85
C LEU A 85 21.29 -11.13 -18.61
N THR A 86 22.35 -10.40 -18.26
CA THR A 86 23.69 -10.56 -18.86
C THR A 86 24.58 -11.55 -18.10
N ASN A 87 24.08 -12.13 -16.97
CA ASN A 87 24.87 -13.02 -16.08
C ASN A 87 26.25 -12.43 -15.74
N SER A 88 26.33 -11.12 -15.49
CA SER A 88 27.61 -10.46 -15.22
C SER A 88 28.15 -10.88 -13.85
N ASP A 89 29.41 -11.29 -13.78
CA ASP A 89 30.10 -11.70 -12.55
C ASP A 89 30.24 -10.56 -11.53
N THR A 90 30.07 -9.32 -11.97
CA THR A 90 30.09 -8.13 -11.10
C THR A 90 28.66 -7.59 -10.91
N PRO A 91 28.15 -7.54 -9.67
CA PRO A 91 26.74 -7.20 -9.39
C PRO A 91 26.35 -5.75 -9.72
N LEU A 92 27.29 -4.90 -10.15
CA LEU A 92 27.08 -3.49 -10.46
C LEU A 92 27.82 -3.07 -11.76
N ALA A 93 27.95 -3.97 -12.75
CA ALA A 93 28.51 -3.60 -14.04
C ALA A 93 27.63 -2.55 -14.74
N LEU A 94 28.23 -1.40 -15.04
CA LEU A 94 27.58 -0.31 -15.77
C LEU A 94 27.63 -0.62 -17.27
N HIS A 95 26.53 -1.15 -17.81
CA HIS A 95 26.36 -1.31 -19.25
C HIS A 95 25.67 -0.06 -19.83
N GLU A 96 26.02 0.34 -21.03
CA GLU A 96 25.34 1.47 -21.71
C GLU A 96 23.83 1.26 -21.81
N ASN A 97 23.39 0.02 -22.03
CA ASN A 97 21.98 -0.34 -22.09
C ASN A 97 21.26 -0.18 -20.74
N SER A 98 21.95 -0.16 -19.60
CA SER A 98 21.33 0.04 -18.29
C SER A 98 20.75 1.44 -18.13
N TRP A 99 21.44 2.46 -18.67
CA TRP A 99 20.97 3.84 -18.67
C TRP A 99 19.70 4.00 -19.51
N LEU A 100 19.73 3.43 -20.72
CA LEU A 100 18.60 3.49 -21.62
C LEU A 100 17.40 2.72 -21.08
N LEU A 101 17.61 1.52 -20.55
CA LEU A 101 16.55 0.71 -19.93
C LEU A 101 15.92 1.44 -18.75
N GLY A 102 16.73 1.96 -17.83
CA GLY A 102 16.23 2.71 -16.67
C GLY A 102 15.41 3.94 -17.07
N PHE A 103 15.87 4.68 -18.08
CA PHE A 103 15.14 5.84 -18.61
C PHE A 103 13.81 5.44 -19.26
N LEU A 104 13.78 4.39 -20.08
CA LEU A 104 12.55 3.91 -20.72
C LEU A 104 11.53 3.39 -19.71
N LEU A 105 11.99 2.73 -18.65
CA LEU A 105 11.12 2.32 -17.54
C LEU A 105 10.53 3.54 -16.82
N TRP A 106 11.34 4.58 -16.57
CA TRP A 106 10.85 5.83 -16.02
C TRP A 106 9.83 6.50 -16.95
N TRP A 107 10.12 6.56 -18.25
CA TRP A 107 9.24 7.15 -19.26
C TRP A 107 7.87 6.44 -19.33
N LEU A 108 7.86 5.11 -19.31
CA LEU A 108 6.63 4.31 -19.30
C LEU A 108 5.86 4.44 -17.99
N ILE A 109 6.51 4.18 -16.87
CA ILE A 109 5.79 4.08 -15.59
C ILE A 109 5.46 5.48 -15.04
N VAL A 110 6.43 6.39 -15.01
CA VAL A 110 6.17 7.74 -14.49
C VAL A 110 5.42 8.60 -15.52
N GLY A 111 5.82 8.56 -16.79
CA GLY A 111 5.18 9.34 -17.84
C GLY A 111 3.78 8.79 -18.18
N LEU A 112 3.70 7.57 -18.69
CA LEU A 112 2.46 7.01 -19.20
C LEU A 112 1.51 6.59 -18.08
N ASP A 113 1.95 5.75 -17.12
CA ASP A 113 1.01 5.22 -16.10
C ASP A 113 0.66 6.28 -15.06
N ILE A 114 1.64 6.98 -14.48
CA ILE A 114 1.39 7.89 -13.37
C ILE A 114 0.88 9.24 -13.87
N GLN A 115 1.59 9.93 -14.75
CA GLN A 115 1.22 11.30 -15.14
C GLN A 115 0.01 11.31 -16.07
N CYS A 116 0.02 10.50 -17.13
CA CYS A 116 -1.09 10.42 -18.05
C CYS A 116 -2.33 9.82 -17.36
N GLY A 117 -2.19 8.75 -16.56
CA GLY A 117 -3.27 8.14 -15.80
C GLY A 117 -3.91 9.09 -14.77
N ASN A 118 -3.11 9.88 -14.04
CA ASN A 118 -3.62 10.88 -13.11
C ASN A 118 -4.36 12.02 -13.83
N ALA A 119 -3.81 12.51 -14.93
CA ALA A 119 -4.46 13.53 -15.76
C ALA A 119 -5.75 13.02 -16.40
N PHE A 120 -5.78 11.78 -16.87
CA PHE A 120 -6.99 11.13 -17.39
C PHE A 120 -8.10 11.01 -16.34
N SER A 121 -7.76 10.56 -15.13
CA SER A 121 -8.73 10.43 -14.04
C SER A 121 -9.27 11.79 -13.59
N SER A 122 -8.45 12.86 -13.74
CA SER A 122 -8.77 14.25 -13.34
C SER A 122 -9.35 14.35 -11.94
N VAL A 123 -8.95 13.43 -11.03
CA VAL A 123 -9.44 13.42 -9.64
C VAL A 123 -8.97 14.68 -8.94
N ILE A 124 -9.92 15.38 -8.32
CA ILE A 124 -9.65 16.59 -7.54
C ILE A 124 -9.60 16.17 -6.07
N PRO A 125 -8.41 16.22 -5.41
CA PRO A 125 -8.29 15.89 -4.00
C PRO A 125 -9.18 16.76 -3.12
N LYS A 126 -9.67 16.21 -1.99
CA LYS A 126 -10.52 16.95 -1.05
C LYS A 126 -9.89 18.28 -0.62
N ALA A 127 -8.59 18.28 -0.30
CA ALA A 127 -7.87 19.49 0.12
C ALA A 127 -7.93 20.62 -0.93
N GLU A 128 -7.96 20.26 -2.19
CA GLU A 128 -8.03 21.22 -3.29
C GLU A 128 -9.45 21.71 -3.53
N ARG A 129 -10.46 20.85 -3.39
CA ARG A 129 -11.85 21.27 -3.40
C ARG A 129 -12.15 22.23 -2.24
N ASP A 130 -11.73 21.88 -1.02
CA ASP A 130 -11.87 22.72 0.16
C ASP A 130 -11.20 24.10 -0.06
N PHE A 131 -10.03 24.14 -0.73
CA PHE A 131 -9.34 25.37 -1.09
C PHE A 131 -10.15 26.20 -2.12
N MET A 132 -10.71 25.54 -3.14
CA MET A 132 -11.55 26.18 -4.15
C MET A 132 -12.81 26.78 -3.54
N ASP A 133 -13.50 26.03 -2.69
CA ASP A 133 -14.76 26.44 -2.08
C ASP A 133 -14.52 27.53 -1.03
N PHE A 134 -13.45 27.41 -0.23
CA PHE A 134 -13.10 28.38 0.81
C PHE A 134 -12.74 29.75 0.25
N PHE A 135 -11.98 29.79 -0.86
CA PHE A 135 -11.53 31.03 -1.51
C PHE A 135 -12.42 31.45 -2.70
N GLN A 136 -13.51 30.73 -2.99
CA GLN A 136 -14.43 30.99 -4.09
C GLN A 136 -13.73 31.17 -5.45
N LEU A 137 -12.75 30.32 -5.73
CA LEU A 137 -11.87 30.44 -6.90
C LEU A 137 -12.59 30.02 -8.18
N PRO A 138 -12.33 30.69 -9.32
CA PRO A 138 -12.87 30.31 -10.61
C PRO A 138 -12.37 28.92 -11.02
N ARG A 139 -13.28 27.97 -11.23
CA ARG A 139 -12.96 26.57 -11.58
C ARG A 139 -12.09 26.44 -12.82
N ARG A 140 -12.37 27.26 -13.83
CA ARG A 140 -11.61 27.31 -15.08
C ARG A 140 -10.14 27.62 -14.86
N THR A 141 -9.82 28.55 -13.98
CA THR A 141 -8.44 28.95 -13.69
C THR A 141 -7.63 27.81 -13.09
N ILE A 142 -8.25 27.03 -12.21
CA ILE A 142 -7.61 25.88 -11.54
C ILE A 142 -7.34 24.76 -12.54
N LEU A 143 -8.27 24.48 -13.44
CA LEU A 143 -8.07 23.45 -14.45
C LEU A 143 -6.98 23.86 -15.45
N LEU A 144 -6.94 25.12 -15.85
CA LEU A 144 -5.88 25.64 -16.70
C LEU A 144 -4.51 25.58 -16.01
N GLU A 145 -4.44 25.82 -14.71
CA GLU A 145 -3.22 25.64 -13.93
C GLU A 145 -2.73 24.18 -13.99
N LYS A 146 -3.64 23.24 -13.78
CA LYS A 146 -3.32 21.79 -13.79
C LYS A 146 -2.90 21.29 -15.18
N ILE A 147 -3.53 21.79 -16.23
CA ILE A 147 -3.24 21.37 -17.60
C ILE A 147 -1.90 21.92 -18.08
N TRP A 148 -1.59 23.18 -17.77
CA TRP A 148 -0.45 23.88 -18.37
C TRP A 148 0.68 24.17 -17.39
N LEU A 149 0.38 24.72 -16.21
CA LEU A 149 1.42 25.23 -15.31
C LEU A 149 2.04 24.11 -14.47
N GLN A 150 1.24 23.21 -13.90
CA GLN A 150 1.75 22.12 -13.06
C GLN A 150 2.71 21.17 -13.80
N PRO A 151 2.42 20.67 -15.01
CA PRO A 151 3.36 19.81 -15.71
C PRO A 151 4.64 20.56 -16.11
N LEU A 152 4.54 21.86 -16.44
CA LEU A 152 5.71 22.69 -16.70
C LEU A 152 6.60 22.84 -15.45
N ILE A 153 6.01 23.12 -14.29
CA ILE A 153 6.74 23.18 -13.02
C ILE A 153 7.38 21.83 -12.71
N THR A 154 6.66 20.74 -12.93
CA THR A 154 7.20 19.38 -12.74
C THR A 154 8.39 19.11 -13.67
N ALA A 155 8.32 19.51 -14.93
CA ALA A 155 9.41 19.40 -15.89
C ALA A 155 10.65 20.21 -15.45
N ILE A 156 10.44 21.44 -14.95
CA ILE A 156 11.52 22.28 -14.42
C ILE A 156 12.21 21.62 -13.22
N PHE A 157 11.46 21.01 -12.30
CA PHE A 157 12.04 20.32 -11.15
C PHE A 157 12.78 19.02 -11.54
N TYR A 158 12.46 18.41 -12.67
CA TYR A 158 13.23 17.28 -13.21
C TYR A 158 14.52 17.71 -13.93
N LEU A 159 14.63 18.96 -14.42
CA LEU A 159 15.79 19.43 -15.18
C LEU A 159 17.15 19.13 -14.50
N PRO A 160 17.39 19.46 -13.23
CA PRO A 160 18.66 19.17 -12.59
C PRO A 160 19.00 17.66 -12.58
N ALA A 161 17.98 16.81 -12.39
CA ALA A 161 18.18 15.37 -12.42
C ALA A 161 18.55 14.87 -13.83
N PHE A 162 17.91 15.37 -14.88
CA PHE A 162 18.24 14.99 -16.26
C PHE A 162 19.56 15.55 -16.74
N ILE A 163 19.97 16.73 -16.27
CA ILE A 163 21.32 17.27 -16.57
C ILE A 163 22.37 16.30 -16.02
N VAL A 164 22.26 15.91 -14.74
CA VAL A 164 23.21 14.97 -14.14
C VAL A 164 23.15 13.61 -14.82
N PHE A 165 21.95 13.12 -15.14
CA PHE A 165 21.77 11.85 -15.83
C PHE A 165 22.41 11.87 -17.23
N SER A 166 22.25 12.95 -18.00
CA SER A 166 22.85 13.10 -19.33
C SER A 166 24.38 13.27 -19.30
N LEU A 167 24.92 13.79 -18.20
CA LEU A 167 26.38 13.88 -17.98
C LEU A 167 27.00 12.52 -17.65
N LEU A 168 26.26 11.68 -16.89
CA LEU A 168 26.73 10.35 -16.51
C LEU A 168 26.51 9.32 -17.63
N ALA A 169 25.40 9.41 -18.35
CA ALA A 169 25.13 8.64 -19.56
C ALA A 169 25.56 9.47 -20.78
N PRO A 170 26.45 9.00 -21.65
CA PRO A 170 27.01 9.82 -22.71
C PRO A 170 26.02 10.10 -23.87
N ASN A 171 24.80 10.57 -23.52
CA ASN A 171 23.77 10.89 -24.49
C ASN A 171 22.90 12.07 -24.01
N TRP A 172 22.97 13.19 -24.76
CA TRP A 172 22.24 14.41 -24.44
C TRP A 172 20.72 14.34 -24.71
N TRP A 173 20.23 13.34 -25.43
CA TRP A 173 18.81 13.19 -25.74
C TRP A 173 17.95 12.88 -24.52
N TYR A 174 18.53 12.38 -23.43
CA TYR A 174 17.79 12.17 -22.18
C TYR A 174 17.21 13.47 -21.62
N LEU A 175 17.89 14.59 -21.79
CA LEU A 175 17.46 15.88 -21.27
C LEU A 175 16.20 16.43 -21.98
N PRO A 176 16.16 16.59 -23.33
CA PRO A 176 14.97 17.11 -23.98
C PRO A 176 13.76 16.16 -23.89
N VAL A 177 13.96 14.85 -24.03
CA VAL A 177 12.88 13.87 -23.85
C VAL A 177 12.35 13.92 -22.42
N GLY A 178 13.22 13.83 -21.42
CA GLY A 178 12.80 13.84 -20.01
C GLY A 178 12.10 15.16 -19.61
N PHE A 179 12.48 16.29 -20.20
CA PHE A 179 11.81 17.56 -19.97
C PHE A 179 10.42 17.63 -20.59
N LEU A 180 10.22 17.08 -21.79
CA LEU A 180 8.93 17.11 -22.48
C LEU A 180 7.95 16.07 -21.94
N THR A 181 8.43 14.92 -21.45
CA THR A 181 7.58 13.82 -20.95
C THR A 181 6.48 14.29 -19.99
N PRO A 182 6.76 15.04 -18.88
CA PRO A 182 5.73 15.49 -17.97
C PRO A 182 4.64 16.32 -18.65
N ILE A 183 5.01 17.15 -19.61
CA ILE A 183 4.08 18.05 -20.29
C ILE A 183 3.23 17.28 -21.30
N ALA A 184 3.86 16.50 -22.17
CA ALA A 184 3.19 15.75 -23.22
C ALA A 184 2.24 14.69 -22.65
N MET A 185 2.68 13.92 -21.65
CA MET A 185 1.88 12.86 -21.02
C MET A 185 0.70 13.40 -20.21
N THR A 186 0.87 14.54 -19.53
CA THR A 186 -0.25 15.19 -18.84
C THR A 186 -1.29 15.69 -19.82
N LEU A 187 -0.88 16.35 -20.91
CA LEU A 187 -1.80 16.80 -21.96
C LEU A 187 -2.51 15.63 -22.65
N LEU A 188 -1.80 14.54 -22.90
CA LEU A 188 -2.41 13.32 -23.43
C LEU A 188 -3.51 12.79 -22.51
N GLY A 189 -3.23 12.72 -21.20
CA GLY A 189 -4.19 12.26 -20.21
C GLY A 189 -5.46 13.13 -20.17
N TYR A 190 -5.33 14.45 -20.15
CA TYR A 190 -6.49 15.35 -20.21
C TYR A 190 -7.25 15.25 -21.54
N SER A 191 -6.55 15.08 -22.66
CA SER A 191 -7.17 14.91 -23.98
C SER A 191 -8.01 13.62 -24.05
N LEU A 192 -7.51 12.52 -23.50
CA LEU A 192 -8.24 11.27 -23.39
C LEU A 192 -9.41 11.39 -22.39
N GLY A 193 -9.21 12.13 -21.29
CA GLY A 193 -10.28 12.46 -20.33
C GLY A 193 -11.42 13.22 -20.99
N ARG A 194 -11.10 14.23 -21.84
CA ARG A 194 -12.08 14.95 -22.65
C ARG A 194 -12.83 14.02 -23.61
N GLN A 195 -12.16 13.14 -24.34
CA GLN A 195 -12.83 12.19 -25.24
C GLN A 195 -13.85 11.30 -24.50
N THR A 196 -13.54 10.88 -23.26
CA THR A 196 -14.49 10.09 -22.45
C THR A 196 -15.70 10.91 -21.99
N PHE A 197 -15.50 12.22 -21.77
CA PHE A 197 -16.56 13.17 -21.43
C PHE A 197 -17.44 13.45 -22.65
N ASP A 198 -16.87 13.81 -23.79
CA ASP A 198 -17.59 14.09 -25.05
C ASP A 198 -18.46 12.90 -25.50
N LYS A 199 -17.93 11.66 -25.31
CA LYS A 199 -18.65 10.41 -25.64
C LYS A 199 -19.62 9.93 -24.55
N GLN A 200 -19.73 10.63 -23.42
CA GLN A 200 -20.56 10.27 -22.26
C GLN A 200 -20.42 8.81 -21.84
N LEU A 201 -19.17 8.31 -21.80
CA LEU A 201 -18.89 6.92 -21.48
C LEU A 201 -19.32 6.58 -20.04
N SER A 202 -19.82 5.37 -19.86
CA SER A 202 -20.25 4.91 -18.52
C SER A 202 -19.09 4.92 -17.53
N THR A 203 -19.39 5.13 -16.24
CA THR A 203 -18.40 5.14 -15.15
C THR A 203 -17.62 3.81 -15.04
N LYS A 204 -18.25 2.69 -15.44
CA LYS A 204 -17.55 1.39 -15.51
C LYS A 204 -16.49 1.38 -16.61
N THR A 205 -16.83 1.86 -17.79
CA THR A 205 -15.91 1.95 -18.94
C THR A 205 -14.76 2.90 -18.65
N GLN A 206 -15.03 4.06 -18.04
CA GLN A 206 -13.98 5.01 -17.64
C GLN A 206 -13.00 4.39 -16.63
N LYS A 207 -13.50 3.64 -15.64
CA LYS A 207 -12.65 2.91 -14.68
C LYS A 207 -11.84 1.81 -15.35
N SER A 208 -12.43 1.09 -16.30
CA SER A 208 -11.71 0.06 -17.07
C SER A 208 -10.57 0.68 -17.88
N LEU A 209 -10.83 1.79 -18.58
CA LEU A 209 -9.81 2.54 -19.31
C LEU A 209 -8.70 3.06 -18.39
N TRP A 210 -9.05 3.57 -17.21
CA TRP A 210 -8.06 4.01 -16.23
C TRP A 210 -7.13 2.86 -15.79
N TRP A 211 -7.69 1.67 -15.54
CA TRP A 211 -6.89 0.49 -15.21
C TRP A 211 -6.00 0.03 -16.38
N ILE A 212 -6.52 0.06 -17.60
CA ILE A 212 -5.75 -0.26 -18.80
C ILE A 212 -4.57 0.70 -18.94
N MET A 213 -4.79 2.00 -18.77
CA MET A 213 -3.73 3.02 -18.83
C MET A 213 -2.73 2.85 -17.68
N GLY A 214 -3.20 2.64 -16.45
CA GLY A 214 -2.34 2.49 -15.28
C GLY A 214 -1.54 1.19 -15.22
N LEU A 215 -1.83 0.22 -16.10
CA LEU A 215 -1.10 -1.04 -16.23
C LEU A 215 -0.34 -1.15 -17.55
N SER A 216 -0.63 -0.29 -18.52
CA SER A 216 -0.03 -0.36 -19.86
C SER A 216 1.47 -0.20 -19.84
N GLY A 217 2.02 0.72 -19.06
CA GLY A 217 3.45 0.91 -18.92
C GLY A 217 4.15 -0.28 -18.27
N PHE A 218 3.53 -0.92 -17.26
CA PHE A 218 4.06 -2.16 -16.67
C PHE A 218 4.06 -3.31 -17.69
N VAL A 219 2.99 -3.46 -18.46
CA VAL A 219 2.90 -4.51 -19.49
C VAL A 219 3.93 -4.27 -20.61
N LEU A 220 4.09 -3.02 -21.06
CA LEU A 220 5.08 -2.64 -22.06
C LEU A 220 6.53 -2.70 -21.52
N ALA A 221 6.74 -2.56 -20.23
CA ALA A 221 8.05 -2.70 -19.61
C ALA A 221 8.60 -4.14 -19.74
N ILE A 222 7.74 -5.17 -19.69
CA ILE A 222 8.16 -6.58 -19.77
C ILE A 222 8.95 -6.87 -21.04
N PRO A 223 8.44 -6.62 -22.27
CA PRO A 223 9.21 -6.87 -23.49
C PRO A 223 10.47 -5.99 -23.57
N ILE A 224 10.44 -4.76 -23.09
CA ILE A 224 11.61 -3.88 -23.07
C ILE A 224 12.73 -4.46 -22.20
N ILE A 225 12.37 -5.03 -21.05
CA ILE A 225 13.33 -5.72 -20.15
C ILE A 225 13.88 -6.96 -20.84
N ILE A 226 13.03 -7.80 -21.44
CA ILE A 226 13.46 -9.07 -22.07
C ILE A 226 14.39 -8.79 -23.27
N PHE A 227 14.03 -7.81 -24.09
CA PHE A 227 14.77 -7.45 -25.31
C PHE A 227 15.76 -6.30 -25.07
N HIS A 228 16.26 -6.10 -23.85
CA HIS A 228 17.16 -5.00 -23.50
C HIS A 228 18.44 -4.95 -24.34
N SER A 229 18.94 -6.09 -24.82
CA SER A 229 20.14 -6.18 -25.68
C SER A 229 19.95 -5.57 -27.07
N PHE A 230 18.70 -5.46 -27.54
CA PHE A 230 18.36 -4.84 -28.84
C PHE A 230 18.04 -3.34 -28.70
N LEU A 231 18.08 -2.79 -27.50
CA LEU A 231 17.81 -1.38 -27.29
C LEU A 231 18.94 -0.53 -27.90
N ASN A 232 18.56 0.39 -28.79
CA ASN A 232 19.48 1.33 -29.41
C ASN A 232 19.15 2.75 -28.91
N PRO A 233 20.14 3.57 -28.51
CA PRO A 233 19.95 4.97 -28.14
C PRO A 233 19.24 5.84 -29.19
N GLN A 234 19.20 5.43 -30.46
CA GLN A 234 18.42 6.07 -31.51
C GLN A 234 16.92 6.13 -31.28
N ILE A 235 16.40 5.37 -30.29
CA ILE A 235 15.00 5.45 -29.89
C ILE A 235 14.67 6.81 -29.23
N LEU A 236 15.64 7.48 -28.60
CA LEU A 236 15.43 8.75 -27.90
C LEU A 236 15.00 9.91 -28.83
N PRO A 237 15.66 10.17 -29.97
CA PRO A 237 15.17 11.17 -30.93
C PRO A 237 13.78 10.82 -31.49
N ILE A 238 13.46 9.54 -31.66
CA ILE A 238 12.12 9.11 -32.10
C ILE A 238 11.08 9.45 -31.00
N LEU A 239 11.37 9.16 -29.75
CA LEU A 239 10.51 9.54 -28.63
C LEU A 239 10.33 11.05 -28.53
N PHE A 240 11.38 11.83 -28.74
CA PHE A 240 11.31 13.28 -28.75
C PHE A 240 10.35 13.81 -29.82
N ILE A 241 10.44 13.28 -31.03
CA ILE A 241 9.52 13.65 -32.14
C ILE A 241 8.08 13.25 -31.77
N LEU A 242 7.89 12.05 -31.23
CA LEU A 242 6.58 11.56 -30.77
C LEU A 242 5.99 12.51 -29.72
N GLU A 243 6.77 12.91 -28.72
CA GLU A 243 6.32 13.82 -27.65
C GLU A 243 5.95 15.21 -28.21
N ILE A 244 6.71 15.74 -29.16
CA ILE A 244 6.37 17.01 -29.85
C ILE A 244 5.03 16.86 -30.58
N LEU A 245 4.84 15.78 -31.34
CA LEU A 245 3.59 15.54 -32.06
C LEU A 245 2.40 15.40 -31.08
N LEU A 246 2.58 14.67 -29.99
CA LEU A 246 1.57 14.56 -28.93
C LEU A 246 1.28 15.94 -28.31
N LEU A 247 2.32 16.72 -27.99
CA LEU A 247 2.17 18.05 -27.41
C LEU A 247 1.40 18.98 -28.33
N LEU A 248 1.75 19.03 -29.61
CA LEU A 248 1.05 19.87 -30.58
C LEU A 248 -0.40 19.43 -30.81
N GLY A 249 -0.63 18.13 -31.03
CA GLY A 249 -1.96 17.57 -31.27
C GLY A 249 -2.88 17.74 -30.06
N CYS A 250 -2.42 17.37 -28.87
CA CYS A 250 -3.18 17.50 -27.64
C CYS A 250 -3.41 18.97 -27.25
N SER A 251 -2.43 19.86 -27.46
CA SER A 251 -2.58 21.30 -27.21
C SER A 251 -3.65 21.90 -28.10
N PHE A 252 -3.61 21.59 -29.40
CA PHE A 252 -4.63 22.05 -30.35
C PHE A 252 -6.02 21.55 -29.97
N TYR A 253 -6.14 20.25 -29.61
CA TYR A 253 -7.39 19.65 -29.19
C TYR A 253 -7.93 20.31 -27.91
N MET A 254 -7.08 20.51 -26.88
CA MET A 254 -7.51 21.10 -25.59
C MET A 254 -7.80 22.61 -25.69
N LYS A 255 -7.14 23.36 -26.57
CA LYS A 255 -7.41 24.79 -26.77
C LYS A 255 -8.84 25.09 -27.22
N HIS A 256 -9.43 24.20 -28.02
CA HIS A 256 -10.80 24.32 -28.57
C HIS A 256 -11.83 23.55 -27.72
N PHE A 257 -11.69 23.57 -26.41
CA PHE A 257 -12.64 22.91 -25.51
C PHE A 257 -13.61 23.93 -24.88
N PRO A 258 -14.85 24.07 -25.41
CA PRO A 258 -15.81 25.06 -24.92
C PRO A 258 -16.40 24.67 -23.55
N GLU A 259 -16.57 23.37 -23.28
CA GLU A 259 -17.26 22.85 -22.09
C GLU A 259 -16.32 22.52 -20.93
N LEU A 260 -15.26 23.29 -20.77
CA LEU A 260 -14.23 23.07 -19.74
C LEU A 260 -14.83 23.07 -18.33
N ASP A 261 -15.79 23.95 -18.07
CA ASP A 261 -16.44 24.07 -16.76
C ASP A 261 -17.37 22.88 -16.48
N ALA A 262 -18.09 22.38 -17.48
CA ALA A 262 -18.94 21.19 -17.35
C ALA A 262 -18.09 19.92 -17.12
N PHE A 263 -16.98 19.80 -17.82
CA PHE A 263 -16.01 18.73 -17.60
C PHE A 263 -15.47 18.73 -16.17
N LEU A 264 -15.07 19.89 -15.65
CA LEU A 264 -14.60 20.02 -14.29
C LEU A 264 -15.68 19.65 -13.26
N LEU A 265 -16.90 20.11 -13.47
CA LEU A 265 -18.04 19.78 -12.61
C LEU A 265 -18.28 18.28 -12.54
N SER A 266 -18.31 17.59 -13.67
CA SER A 266 -18.50 16.13 -13.70
C SER A 266 -17.40 15.40 -12.93
N ARG A 267 -16.14 15.87 -13.04
CA ARG A 267 -15.00 15.28 -12.29
C ARG A 267 -15.05 15.61 -10.79
N MET A 268 -15.54 16.77 -10.42
CA MET A 268 -15.79 17.10 -9.00
C MET A 268 -16.89 16.22 -8.40
N GLU A 269 -17.99 16.00 -9.11
CA GLU A 269 -19.07 15.12 -8.68
C GLU A 269 -18.60 13.67 -8.51
N ASP A 270 -17.85 13.14 -9.47
CA ASP A 270 -17.22 11.81 -9.39
C ASP A 270 -16.29 11.71 -8.17
N SER A 271 -15.51 12.76 -7.91
CA SER A 271 -14.60 12.82 -6.75
C SER A 271 -15.38 12.90 -5.44
N LEU A 272 -16.45 13.69 -5.36
CA LEU A 272 -17.33 13.78 -4.20
C LEU A 272 -18.02 12.45 -3.91
N GLN A 273 -18.57 11.79 -4.93
CA GLN A 273 -19.18 10.46 -4.77
C GLN A 273 -18.15 9.42 -4.31
N SER A 274 -16.92 9.47 -4.84
CA SER A 274 -15.85 8.57 -4.41
C SER A 274 -15.46 8.83 -2.95
N ASP A 275 -15.37 10.11 -2.55
CA ASP A 275 -15.04 10.48 -1.17
C ASP A 275 -16.18 10.17 -0.20
N GLN A 276 -17.44 10.34 -0.61
CA GLN A 276 -18.60 9.92 0.18
C GLN A 276 -18.61 8.39 0.36
N ARG A 277 -18.34 7.62 -0.69
CA ARG A 277 -18.17 6.16 -0.59
C ARG A 277 -16.97 5.79 0.31
N VAL A 278 -15.86 6.50 0.14
CA VAL A 278 -14.69 6.32 1.01
C VAL A 278 -14.97 6.83 2.43
N ALA A 279 -15.76 7.88 2.63
CA ALA A 279 -16.17 8.34 3.96
C ALA A 279 -17.18 7.39 4.60
N GLN A 280 -18.15 6.88 3.86
CA GLN A 280 -19.03 5.80 4.31
C GLN A 280 -18.24 4.53 4.66
N LEU A 281 -17.14 4.26 3.93
CA LEU A 281 -16.17 3.21 4.25
C LEU A 281 -15.16 3.63 5.33
N LYS A 282 -14.96 4.94 5.55
CA LYS A 282 -14.06 5.56 6.54
C LYS A 282 -14.73 5.90 7.86
N THR A 283 -16.04 5.71 8.00
CA THR A 283 -16.66 5.62 9.32
C THR A 283 -16.06 4.45 10.14
N GLY A 284 -15.21 3.62 9.50
CA GLY A 284 -14.26 2.75 10.14
C GLY A 284 -12.84 3.08 9.70
N ASN A 285 -12.00 3.47 10.63
CA ASN A 285 -10.55 3.49 10.52
C ASN A 285 -10.07 2.23 9.75
N GLN A 286 -8.90 2.28 9.09
CA GLN A 286 -8.30 1.10 8.42
C GLN A 286 -8.31 -0.18 9.27
N TYR A 287 -8.39 -0.04 10.60
CA TYR A 287 -8.46 -1.12 11.58
C TYR A 287 -9.87 -1.71 11.80
N THR A 288 -10.92 -1.10 11.26
CA THR A 288 -12.30 -1.58 11.33
C THR A 288 -12.92 -1.82 9.96
N ARG A 289 -12.26 -1.35 8.91
CA ARG A 289 -12.75 -1.37 7.52
C ARG A 289 -13.16 -2.77 7.05
N GLN A 290 -12.34 -3.78 7.31
CA GLN A 290 -12.63 -5.15 6.88
C GLN A 290 -13.87 -5.71 7.60
N GLY A 291 -14.02 -5.41 8.90
CA GLY A 291 -15.20 -5.80 9.66
C GLY A 291 -16.49 -5.17 9.13
N LEU A 292 -16.45 -3.88 8.76
CA LEU A 292 -17.59 -3.18 8.16
C LEU A 292 -17.95 -3.76 6.78
N GLN A 293 -16.96 -4.01 5.92
CA GLN A 293 -17.18 -4.64 4.61
C GLN A 293 -17.78 -6.05 4.73
N MET A 294 -17.41 -6.78 5.79
CA MET A 294 -18.01 -8.08 6.07
C MET A 294 -19.47 -7.93 6.50
N LYS A 295 -19.81 -6.90 7.29
CA LYS A 295 -21.20 -6.62 7.70
C LYS A 295 -22.11 -6.34 6.50
N GLU A 296 -21.65 -5.55 5.53
CA GLU A 296 -22.42 -5.22 4.32
C GLU A 296 -22.68 -6.44 3.43
N LYS A 297 -21.80 -7.44 3.46
CA LYS A 297 -21.90 -8.65 2.64
C LYS A 297 -22.59 -9.81 3.34
N LEU A 298 -23.15 -9.58 4.52
CA LEU A 298 -23.77 -10.62 5.33
C LEU A 298 -25.09 -11.06 4.67
N THR A 299 -25.15 -12.34 4.31
CA THR A 299 -26.40 -13.03 3.96
C THR A 299 -26.80 -13.89 5.15
N LEU A 300 -28.00 -13.67 5.66
CA LEU A 300 -28.56 -14.44 6.77
C LEU A 300 -28.92 -15.83 6.28
N ASP A 301 -28.11 -16.80 6.63
CA ASP A 301 -28.35 -18.23 6.36
C ASP A 301 -28.42 -18.96 7.72
N ASP A 302 -29.63 -19.15 8.23
CA ASP A 302 -29.90 -19.67 9.59
C ASP A 302 -30.01 -21.21 9.67
N LYS A 303 -29.18 -21.95 8.94
CA LYS A 303 -29.39 -23.40 8.74
C LYS A 303 -28.66 -24.36 9.68
N LYS A 304 -28.04 -23.94 10.78
CA LYS A 304 -27.42 -24.90 11.73
C LYS A 304 -27.79 -24.61 13.17
N ASP A 305 -28.41 -25.59 13.78
CA ASP A 305 -28.72 -25.58 15.21
C ASP A 305 -27.44 -25.70 16.04
N LEU A 306 -27.20 -24.69 16.90
CA LEU A 306 -26.07 -24.63 17.84
C LEU A 306 -26.48 -24.95 19.27
N PHE A 307 -27.56 -25.75 19.46
CA PHE A 307 -28.18 -26.03 20.75
C PHE A 307 -27.26 -26.67 21.80
N ASN A 308 -26.14 -27.27 21.38
CA ASN A 308 -25.18 -27.90 22.28
C ASN A 308 -24.18 -26.93 22.93
N LEU A 309 -24.23 -25.64 22.60
CA LEU A 309 -23.32 -24.63 23.16
C LEU A 309 -24.08 -23.61 24.00
N SER A 310 -23.46 -23.14 25.09
CA SER A 310 -24.05 -22.14 25.98
C SER A 310 -23.13 -20.94 26.19
N GLY A 311 -23.69 -19.81 26.61
CA GLY A 311 -22.94 -18.62 27.01
C GLY A 311 -22.06 -18.04 25.90
N MET A 312 -20.79 -17.71 26.21
CA MET A 312 -19.83 -17.08 25.28
C MET A 312 -19.44 -17.97 24.11
N ALA A 313 -19.44 -19.30 24.31
CA ALA A 313 -19.15 -20.23 23.22
C ALA A 313 -20.26 -20.18 22.15
N TYR A 314 -21.52 -20.15 22.58
CA TYR A 314 -22.67 -20.00 21.67
C TYR A 314 -22.62 -18.70 20.86
N LEU A 315 -22.41 -17.55 21.55
CA LEU A 315 -22.34 -16.24 20.88
C LEU A 315 -21.23 -16.18 19.81
N ASN A 316 -20.05 -16.67 20.17
CA ASN A 316 -18.93 -16.69 19.22
C ASN A 316 -19.16 -17.72 18.09
N ALA A 317 -19.74 -18.88 18.38
CA ALA A 317 -20.09 -19.88 17.37
C ALA A 317 -21.09 -19.31 16.34
N LEU A 318 -22.12 -18.62 16.80
CA LEU A 318 -23.10 -17.95 15.97
C LEU A 318 -22.46 -16.87 15.10
N LEU A 319 -21.56 -16.05 15.67
CA LEU A 319 -20.81 -15.05 14.92
C LEU A 319 -19.98 -15.69 13.79
N PHE A 320 -19.16 -16.67 14.11
CA PHE A 320 -18.32 -17.36 13.12
C PHE A 320 -19.13 -18.14 12.08
N GLN A 321 -20.29 -18.67 12.44
CA GLN A 321 -21.21 -19.32 11.50
C GLN A 321 -21.75 -18.32 10.48
N ARG A 322 -22.25 -17.17 10.92
CA ARG A 322 -22.77 -16.09 10.06
C ARG A 322 -21.72 -15.57 9.08
N TYR A 323 -20.46 -15.44 9.53
CA TYR A 323 -19.36 -14.93 8.70
C TYR A 323 -18.54 -16.02 8.00
N ARG A 324 -18.93 -17.30 8.14
CA ARG A 324 -18.17 -18.44 7.60
C ARG A 324 -17.92 -18.35 6.10
N SER A 325 -18.93 -18.01 5.31
CA SER A 325 -18.79 -17.93 3.85
C SER A 325 -17.80 -16.85 3.43
N ILE A 326 -17.80 -15.71 4.11
CA ILE A 326 -16.90 -14.57 3.83
C ILE A 326 -15.47 -14.91 4.23
N LEU A 327 -15.28 -15.47 5.43
CA LEU A 327 -13.95 -15.89 5.90
C LEU A 327 -13.38 -17.00 5.01
N TRP A 328 -14.23 -17.97 4.61
CA TRP A 328 -13.83 -19.04 3.71
C TRP A 328 -13.46 -18.52 2.31
N LYS A 329 -14.19 -17.55 1.78
CA LYS A 329 -13.86 -16.92 0.50
C LYS A 329 -12.50 -16.21 0.57
N GLN A 330 -12.20 -15.50 1.65
CA GLN A 330 -10.89 -14.85 1.84
C GLN A 330 -9.77 -15.88 1.96
N LEU A 331 -9.98 -16.95 2.73
CA LEU A 331 -9.02 -18.04 2.86
C LEU A 331 -8.79 -18.72 1.50
N ARG A 332 -9.86 -19.06 0.79
CA ARG A 332 -9.78 -19.70 -0.54
C ARG A 332 -8.95 -18.90 -1.53
N THR A 333 -9.13 -17.57 -1.57
CA THR A 333 -8.31 -16.69 -2.44
C THR A 333 -6.82 -16.83 -2.11
N ARG A 334 -6.44 -16.85 -0.84
CA ARG A 334 -5.05 -17.02 -0.39
C ARG A 334 -4.51 -18.40 -0.74
N LEU A 335 -5.30 -19.46 -0.52
CA LEU A 335 -4.92 -20.82 -0.90
C LEU A 335 -4.72 -20.97 -2.40
N ILE A 336 -5.55 -20.33 -3.22
CA ILE A 336 -5.37 -20.30 -4.68
C ILE A 336 -4.05 -19.62 -5.04
N CYS A 337 -3.72 -18.49 -4.44
CA CYS A 337 -2.44 -17.79 -4.68
C CYS A 337 -1.24 -18.67 -4.29
N ILE A 338 -1.28 -19.32 -3.11
CA ILE A 338 -0.23 -20.26 -2.68
C ILE A 338 -0.14 -21.44 -3.64
N GLY A 339 -1.27 -22.02 -4.03
CA GLY A 339 -1.34 -23.15 -4.95
C GLY A 339 -0.79 -22.81 -6.33
N LEU A 340 -1.18 -21.66 -6.91
CA LEU A 340 -0.66 -21.21 -8.20
C LEU A 340 0.85 -20.96 -8.16
N ALA A 341 1.36 -20.29 -7.11
CA ALA A 341 2.80 -20.11 -6.92
C ALA A 341 3.52 -21.45 -6.76
N GLY A 342 2.90 -22.39 -6.03
CA GLY A 342 3.38 -23.76 -5.88
C GLY A 342 3.45 -24.51 -7.19
N ILE A 343 2.38 -24.51 -7.99
CA ILE A 343 2.32 -25.18 -9.30
C ILE A 343 3.36 -24.58 -10.25
N ALA A 344 3.50 -23.24 -10.28
CA ALA A 344 4.49 -22.59 -11.12
C ALA A 344 5.93 -22.98 -10.72
N GLY A 345 6.24 -23.02 -9.43
CA GLY A 345 7.57 -23.41 -8.93
C GLY A 345 7.87 -24.89 -9.15
N ILE A 346 6.88 -25.79 -8.95
CA ILE A 346 7.03 -27.22 -9.22
C ILE A 346 7.19 -27.45 -10.73
N GLY A 347 6.40 -26.78 -11.56
CA GLY A 347 6.54 -26.84 -13.02
C GLY A 347 7.93 -26.39 -13.48
N PHE A 348 8.49 -25.33 -12.87
CA PHE A 348 9.86 -24.89 -13.13
C PHE A 348 10.89 -25.95 -12.70
N ALA A 349 10.76 -26.54 -11.52
CA ALA A 349 11.66 -27.59 -11.03
C ALA A 349 11.64 -28.83 -11.92
N ILE A 350 10.48 -29.21 -12.46
CA ILE A 350 10.36 -30.32 -13.40
C ILE A 350 10.99 -29.97 -14.76
N TYR A 351 10.81 -28.73 -15.23
CA TYR A 351 11.40 -28.25 -16.49
C TYR A 351 12.92 -28.20 -16.44
N THR A 352 13.50 -27.74 -15.32
CA THR A 352 14.95 -27.66 -15.13
C THR A 352 15.57 -28.99 -14.71
N HIS A 353 14.75 -30.00 -14.39
CA HIS A 353 15.17 -31.26 -13.76
C HIS A 353 15.90 -31.10 -12.42
N GLU A 354 15.80 -29.91 -11.80
CA GLU A 354 16.45 -29.59 -10.53
C GLU A 354 15.39 -29.35 -9.44
N PHE A 355 15.33 -30.24 -8.48
CA PHE A 355 14.56 -30.04 -7.26
C PHE A 355 15.30 -29.17 -6.28
N LEU A 356 14.56 -28.41 -5.47
CA LEU A 356 15.14 -27.49 -4.50
C LEU A 356 15.99 -28.28 -3.47
N PRO A 357 17.31 -28.02 -3.37
CA PRO A 357 18.16 -28.72 -2.42
C PRO A 357 17.84 -28.30 -0.97
N GLU A 358 18.14 -29.18 -0.02
CA GLU A 358 17.82 -28.99 1.39
C GLU A 358 18.40 -27.68 1.97
N LYS A 359 19.64 -27.33 1.61
CA LYS A 359 20.27 -26.06 2.01
C LYS A 359 19.49 -24.83 1.51
N ALA A 360 18.96 -24.89 0.29
CA ALA A 360 18.16 -23.79 -0.27
C ALA A 360 16.80 -23.68 0.43
N LEU A 361 16.17 -24.80 0.80
CA LEU A 361 14.95 -24.79 1.60
C LEU A 361 15.19 -24.10 2.96
N ILE A 362 16.28 -24.44 3.66
CA ILE A 362 16.65 -23.82 4.94
C ILE A 362 16.85 -22.31 4.76
N GLY A 363 17.50 -21.88 3.68
CA GLY A 363 17.64 -20.46 3.32
C GLY A 363 16.32 -19.78 2.97
N PHE A 364 15.33 -20.53 2.51
CA PHE A 364 13.98 -20.02 2.20
C PHE A 364 13.08 -19.93 3.44
N MET A 365 13.35 -20.70 4.50
CA MET A 365 12.52 -20.72 5.73
C MET A 365 12.28 -19.33 6.34
N PRO A 366 13.23 -18.37 6.39
CA PRO A 366 12.95 -17.03 6.85
C PRO A 366 11.84 -16.29 6.06
N PHE A 367 11.72 -16.58 4.75
CA PHE A 367 10.66 -16.02 3.92
C PHE A 367 9.27 -16.58 4.26
N ALA A 368 9.18 -17.76 4.86
CA ALA A 368 7.91 -18.33 5.32
C ALA A 368 7.20 -17.40 6.33
N PHE A 369 7.96 -16.61 7.09
CA PHE A 369 7.41 -15.60 8.00
C PHE A 369 6.61 -14.55 7.22
N MET A 370 7.17 -13.98 6.15
CA MET A 370 6.49 -12.97 5.32
C MET A 370 5.28 -13.57 4.59
N ILE A 371 5.40 -14.80 4.08
CA ILE A 371 4.29 -15.51 3.41
C ILE A 371 3.15 -15.73 4.40
N MET A 372 3.45 -16.23 5.61
CA MET A 372 2.43 -16.44 6.66
C MET A 372 1.83 -15.11 7.14
N TYR A 373 2.61 -14.02 7.22
CA TYR A 373 2.08 -12.68 7.49
C TYR A 373 1.05 -12.26 6.44
N ALA A 374 1.37 -12.41 5.15
CA ALA A 374 0.45 -12.06 4.05
C ALA A 374 -0.82 -12.94 4.05
N CYS A 375 -0.68 -14.21 4.46
CA CYS A 375 -1.79 -15.17 4.53
C CYS A 375 -2.57 -15.13 5.85
N SER A 376 -2.14 -14.35 6.85
CA SER A 376 -2.74 -14.32 8.18
C SER A 376 -4.20 -13.87 8.18
N MET A 377 -5.05 -14.61 8.90
CA MET A 377 -6.46 -14.31 9.15
C MET A 377 -6.71 -13.63 10.52
N GLY A 378 -5.67 -13.41 11.33
CA GLY A 378 -5.80 -12.82 12.67
C GLY A 378 -6.44 -11.44 12.65
N ARG A 379 -5.92 -10.54 11.84
CA ARG A 379 -6.43 -9.17 11.71
C ARG A 379 -7.86 -9.07 11.15
N PRO A 380 -8.24 -9.75 10.06
CA PRO A 380 -9.63 -9.80 9.60
C PRO A 380 -10.60 -10.31 10.66
N ILE A 381 -10.22 -11.36 11.41
CA ILE A 381 -11.03 -11.92 12.48
C ILE A 381 -11.19 -10.92 13.62
N ALA A 382 -10.11 -10.28 14.09
CA ALA A 382 -10.17 -9.29 15.16
C ALA A 382 -11.09 -8.11 14.79
N GLN A 383 -11.01 -7.62 13.56
CA GLN A 383 -11.88 -6.54 13.06
C GLN A 383 -13.34 -6.99 12.92
N MET A 384 -13.59 -8.19 12.41
CA MET A 384 -14.94 -8.76 12.31
C MET A 384 -15.60 -8.86 13.69
N VAL A 385 -14.87 -9.39 14.64
CA VAL A 385 -15.36 -9.58 16.02
C VAL A 385 -15.68 -8.26 16.68
N PHE A 386 -14.79 -7.28 16.59
CA PHE A 386 -15.02 -5.96 17.16
C PHE A 386 -16.28 -5.30 16.59
N VAL A 387 -16.33 -5.12 15.27
CA VAL A 387 -17.39 -4.36 14.58
C VAL A 387 -18.76 -5.03 14.70
N ASN A 388 -18.79 -6.36 14.67
CA ASN A 388 -20.04 -7.10 14.53
C ASN A 388 -20.54 -7.78 15.83
N CYS A 389 -19.74 -7.70 16.88
CA CYS A 389 -20.11 -8.29 18.18
C CYS A 389 -19.74 -7.36 19.34
N ASP A 390 -18.45 -7.09 19.54
CA ASP A 390 -17.95 -6.52 20.79
C ASP A 390 -18.41 -5.07 20.99
N ILE A 391 -18.56 -4.27 19.93
CA ILE A 391 -19.04 -2.88 20.02
C ILE A 391 -20.43 -2.80 20.68
N ALA A 392 -21.31 -3.75 20.41
CA ALA A 392 -22.63 -3.82 21.00
C ALA A 392 -22.62 -4.51 22.36
N MET A 393 -21.83 -5.59 22.49
CA MET A 393 -21.89 -6.49 23.65
C MET A 393 -21.10 -5.97 24.87
N LEU A 394 -20.06 -5.16 24.66
CA LEU A 394 -19.26 -4.59 25.76
C LEU A 394 -20.04 -3.62 26.67
N HIS A 395 -21.25 -3.22 26.30
CA HIS A 395 -22.15 -2.47 27.18
C HIS A 395 -22.79 -3.33 28.26
N TYR A 396 -22.89 -4.65 28.07
CA TYR A 396 -23.57 -5.55 28.99
C TYR A 396 -22.62 -6.07 30.08
N PRO A 397 -23.06 -6.10 31.36
CA PRO A 397 -22.24 -6.56 32.50
C PRO A 397 -21.70 -7.98 32.32
N PHE A 398 -22.56 -8.93 31.91
CA PHE A 398 -22.19 -10.34 31.74
C PHE A 398 -21.05 -10.54 30.73
N TYR A 399 -20.97 -9.69 29.72
CA TYR A 399 -19.92 -9.77 28.68
C TYR A 399 -18.56 -9.28 29.20
N ARG A 400 -18.57 -8.46 30.27
CA ARG A 400 -17.37 -7.89 30.93
C ARG A 400 -16.84 -8.75 32.05
N GLU A 401 -17.50 -9.86 32.38
CA GLU A 401 -16.99 -10.81 33.35
C GLU A 401 -15.71 -11.46 32.89
N GLY A 402 -14.71 -11.60 33.78
CA GLY A 402 -13.39 -12.13 33.44
C GLY A 402 -13.45 -13.51 32.78
N ARG A 403 -14.33 -14.39 33.26
CA ARG A 403 -14.54 -15.74 32.69
C ARG A 403 -15.11 -15.65 31.25
N ALA A 404 -16.06 -14.76 31.03
CA ALA A 404 -16.68 -14.55 29.72
C ALA A 404 -15.64 -14.01 28.69
N ILE A 405 -14.82 -13.03 29.09
CA ILE A 405 -13.75 -12.47 28.28
C ILE A 405 -12.76 -13.56 27.87
N LEU A 406 -12.29 -14.37 28.82
CA LEU A 406 -11.32 -15.42 28.54
C LEU A 406 -11.90 -16.54 27.67
N ALA A 407 -13.12 -16.98 27.92
CA ALA A 407 -13.80 -17.97 27.09
C ALA A 407 -14.01 -17.46 25.66
N GLY A 408 -14.37 -16.19 25.50
CA GLY A 408 -14.46 -15.54 24.21
C GLY A 408 -13.12 -15.51 23.47
N PHE A 409 -12.03 -15.14 24.17
CA PHE A 409 -10.69 -15.15 23.60
C PHE A 409 -10.27 -16.54 23.14
N GLN A 410 -10.42 -17.56 23.98
CA GLN A 410 -10.03 -18.94 23.65
C GLN A 410 -10.75 -19.46 22.40
N TYR A 411 -12.05 -19.22 22.29
CA TYR A 411 -12.83 -19.64 21.13
C TYR A 411 -12.32 -18.93 19.84
N ARG A 412 -12.09 -17.63 19.92
CA ARG A 412 -11.59 -16.82 18.79
C ARG A 412 -10.19 -17.20 18.37
N PHE A 413 -9.31 -17.42 19.33
CA PHE A 413 -7.94 -17.89 19.09
C PHE A 413 -7.94 -19.26 18.40
N PHE A 414 -8.74 -20.21 18.89
CA PHE A 414 -8.87 -21.52 18.27
C PHE A 414 -9.38 -21.42 16.82
N LYS A 415 -10.38 -20.59 16.57
CA LYS A 415 -10.87 -20.34 15.20
C LYS A 415 -9.82 -19.70 14.30
N ALA A 416 -9.10 -18.70 14.79
CA ALA A 416 -8.00 -18.09 14.04
C ALA A 416 -6.90 -19.11 13.71
N THR A 417 -6.56 -19.97 14.67
CA THR A 417 -5.58 -21.06 14.49
C THR A 417 -6.05 -22.06 13.43
N GLN A 418 -7.36 -22.41 13.38
CA GLN A 418 -7.89 -23.26 12.32
C GLN A 418 -7.69 -22.64 10.93
N TYR A 419 -8.04 -21.37 10.73
CA TYR A 419 -7.87 -20.71 9.42
C TYR A 419 -6.39 -20.54 9.02
N ASN A 420 -5.53 -20.12 9.94
CA ASN A 420 -4.10 -19.94 9.69
C ASN A 420 -3.39 -21.29 9.50
N GLY A 421 -3.82 -22.34 10.24
CA GLY A 421 -3.30 -23.70 10.13
C GLY A 421 -3.53 -24.31 8.75
N ILE A 422 -4.69 -24.06 8.12
CA ILE A 422 -4.96 -24.51 6.75
C ILE A 422 -3.98 -23.84 5.77
N SER A 423 -3.69 -22.54 5.92
CA SER A 423 -2.70 -21.85 5.11
C SER A 423 -1.30 -22.40 5.31
N ALA A 424 -0.91 -22.64 6.57
CA ALA A 424 0.38 -23.23 6.93
C ALA A 424 0.56 -24.64 6.36
N LEU A 425 -0.50 -25.47 6.42
CA LEU A 425 -0.49 -26.81 5.86
C LEU A 425 -0.29 -26.78 4.33
N CYS A 426 -0.96 -25.83 3.64
CA CYS A 426 -0.80 -25.66 2.20
C CYS A 426 0.65 -25.26 1.86
N ILE A 427 1.25 -24.31 2.59
CA ILE A 427 2.65 -23.89 2.42
C ILE A 427 3.59 -25.08 2.69
N PHE A 428 3.34 -25.84 3.76
CA PHE A 428 4.12 -27.03 4.10
C PHE A 428 4.14 -28.05 2.95
N LEU A 429 2.97 -28.38 2.39
CA LEU A 429 2.87 -29.32 1.27
C LEU A 429 3.57 -28.81 0.00
N VAL A 430 3.45 -27.52 -0.29
CA VAL A 430 4.16 -26.89 -1.42
C VAL A 430 5.67 -26.95 -1.23
N CYS A 431 6.18 -26.65 -0.03
CA CYS A 431 7.62 -26.76 0.27
C CYS A 431 8.13 -28.19 0.14
N LEU A 432 7.38 -29.21 0.59
CA LEU A 432 7.75 -30.61 0.41
C LEU A 432 7.79 -31.02 -1.07
N ALA A 433 6.83 -30.54 -1.85
CA ALA A 433 6.76 -30.84 -3.28
C ALA A 433 7.95 -30.23 -4.05
N PHE A 434 8.43 -29.04 -3.66
CA PHE A 434 9.63 -28.42 -4.25
C PHE A 434 10.90 -29.26 -4.10
N GLY A 435 11.01 -30.03 -3.01
CA GLY A 435 12.13 -30.97 -2.82
C GLY A 435 11.88 -32.37 -3.35
N GLY A 436 10.78 -32.59 -4.07
CA GLY A 436 10.42 -33.94 -4.55
C GLY A 436 10.20 -34.94 -3.40
N PHE A 437 9.82 -34.47 -2.21
CA PHE A 437 9.64 -35.26 -0.98
C PHE A 437 10.93 -35.96 -0.49
N ARG A 438 12.11 -35.43 -0.84
CA ARG A 438 13.44 -36.07 -0.55
C ARG A 438 14.19 -35.42 0.61
N TYR A 439 13.58 -34.51 1.35
CA TYR A 439 14.23 -33.85 2.49
C TYR A 439 14.42 -34.79 3.67
N SER A 440 15.47 -34.51 4.47
CA SER A 440 15.71 -35.22 5.73
C SER A 440 14.56 -35.00 6.72
N ILE A 441 14.32 -36.00 7.57
CA ILE A 441 13.28 -35.92 8.62
C ILE A 441 13.51 -34.71 9.54
N GLY A 442 14.80 -34.36 9.81
CA GLY A 442 15.15 -33.19 10.61
C GLY A 442 14.69 -31.88 10.00
N THR A 443 14.92 -31.70 8.68
CA THR A 443 14.48 -30.49 7.96
C THR A 443 12.97 -30.40 7.86
N ILE A 444 12.28 -31.53 7.64
CA ILE A 444 10.81 -31.59 7.64
C ILE A 444 10.25 -31.19 9.02
N ALA A 445 10.86 -31.70 10.09
CA ALA A 445 10.46 -31.36 11.47
C ALA A 445 10.71 -29.89 11.79
N LEU A 446 11.83 -29.30 11.35
CA LEU A 446 12.10 -27.87 11.50
C LEU A 446 11.10 -26.99 10.74
N LEU A 447 10.76 -27.35 9.51
CA LEU A 447 9.75 -26.65 8.73
C LEU A 447 8.37 -26.72 9.40
N ALA A 448 7.99 -27.91 9.89
CA ALA A 448 6.73 -28.10 10.62
C ALA A 448 6.72 -27.26 11.92
N LEU A 449 7.80 -27.26 12.68
CA LEU A 449 7.95 -26.46 13.90
C LEU A 449 7.84 -24.96 13.59
N LEU A 450 8.51 -24.47 12.56
CA LEU A 450 8.44 -23.08 12.15
C LEU A 450 6.99 -22.69 11.76
N LEU A 451 6.34 -23.45 10.90
CA LEU A 451 4.98 -23.15 10.45
C LEU A 451 3.95 -23.25 11.57
N THR A 452 4.11 -24.15 12.51
CA THR A 452 3.24 -24.24 13.70
C THR A 452 3.46 -23.05 14.64
N SER A 453 4.70 -22.64 14.88
CA SER A 453 5.01 -21.45 15.69
C SER A 453 4.48 -20.16 15.05
N LEU A 454 4.61 -20.02 13.72
CA LEU A 454 4.03 -18.89 12.96
C LEU A 454 2.50 -18.90 12.98
N THR A 455 1.89 -20.08 12.87
CA THR A 455 0.42 -20.23 13.00
C THR A 455 -0.05 -19.76 14.36
N ALA A 456 0.63 -20.18 15.43
CA ALA A 456 0.31 -19.74 16.79
C ALA A 456 0.49 -18.22 16.94
N LEU A 457 1.61 -17.66 16.46
CA LEU A 457 1.89 -16.23 16.50
C LEU A 457 0.79 -15.40 15.82
N PHE A 458 0.52 -15.68 14.54
CA PHE A 458 -0.42 -14.89 13.73
C PHE A 458 -1.89 -15.07 14.15
N SER A 459 -2.21 -16.15 14.82
CA SER A 459 -3.54 -16.35 15.40
C SER A 459 -3.68 -15.61 16.73
N PHE A 460 -2.59 -15.50 17.48
CA PHE A 460 -2.56 -14.91 18.81
C PHE A 460 -2.40 -13.39 18.81
N HIS A 461 -1.42 -12.86 18.07
CA HIS A 461 -0.94 -11.49 18.20
C HIS A 461 -2.03 -10.43 18.02
N ASP A 462 -2.77 -10.46 16.91
CA ASP A 462 -3.80 -9.44 16.62
C ASP A 462 -4.93 -9.48 17.67
N LEU A 463 -5.34 -10.66 18.13
CA LEU A 463 -6.31 -10.82 19.19
C LEU A 463 -5.73 -10.37 20.56
N PHE A 464 -4.48 -10.69 20.84
CA PHE A 464 -3.80 -10.31 22.08
C PHE A 464 -3.72 -8.80 22.25
N ILE A 465 -3.20 -8.09 21.25
CA ILE A 465 -3.11 -6.63 21.30
C ILE A 465 -4.50 -5.97 21.36
N TYR A 466 -5.51 -6.58 20.72
CA TYR A 466 -6.88 -6.12 20.77
C TYR A 466 -7.46 -6.24 22.19
N TYR A 467 -7.28 -7.37 22.85
CA TYR A 467 -7.81 -7.60 24.21
C TYR A 467 -7.07 -6.81 25.30
N ILE A 468 -5.75 -6.65 25.18
CA ILE A 468 -4.93 -5.92 26.16
C ILE A 468 -5.06 -4.41 26.02
N LEU A 469 -5.05 -3.88 24.81
CA LEU A 469 -5.04 -2.44 24.60
C LEU A 469 -6.43 -1.84 24.44
N GLN A 470 -7.43 -2.66 24.05
CA GLN A 470 -8.78 -2.22 23.66
C GLN A 470 -8.73 -0.83 22.98
N PRO A 471 -8.28 -0.78 21.71
CA PRO A 471 -7.89 0.47 21.08
C PRO A 471 -9.07 1.28 20.54
N PHE A 472 -10.26 0.68 20.47
CA PHE A 472 -11.39 1.23 19.75
C PHE A 472 -12.33 2.03 20.65
N THR A 473 -12.81 3.17 20.16
CA THR A 473 -13.90 3.96 20.76
C THR A 473 -15.26 3.50 20.23
N LYS A 474 -16.35 4.07 20.79
CA LYS A 474 -17.72 3.89 20.28
C LYS A 474 -17.87 4.31 18.80
N ASP A 475 -17.13 5.33 18.38
CA ASP A 475 -17.11 5.84 17.02
C ASP A 475 -16.17 5.05 16.09
N MET A 476 -15.73 3.87 16.51
CA MET A 476 -14.80 3.00 15.77
C MET A 476 -13.44 3.65 15.45
N GLU A 477 -13.05 4.67 16.18
CA GLU A 477 -11.73 5.30 16.05
C GLU A 477 -10.68 4.58 16.89
N VAL A 478 -9.44 4.57 16.40
CA VAL A 478 -8.28 4.06 17.15
C VAL A 478 -7.56 5.21 17.83
N THR A 479 -7.77 5.32 19.14
CA THR A 479 -7.14 6.37 19.96
C THR A 479 -5.77 5.99 20.50
N ASN A 480 -5.46 4.70 20.59
CA ASN A 480 -4.22 4.23 21.20
C ASN A 480 -3.08 4.13 20.19
N PRO A 481 -2.04 5.00 20.29
CA PRO A 481 -0.89 4.95 19.38
C PRO A 481 -0.07 3.66 19.50
N ALA A 482 -0.02 3.05 20.70
CA ALA A 482 0.68 1.78 20.91
C ALA A 482 0.04 0.64 20.08
N TYR A 483 -1.29 0.64 19.92
CA TYR A 483 -1.96 -0.34 19.05
C TYR A 483 -1.51 -0.19 17.58
N LYS A 484 -1.41 1.05 17.09
CA LYS A 484 -0.96 1.32 15.71
C LYS A 484 0.46 0.81 15.49
N LEU A 485 1.34 1.05 16.46
CA LEU A 485 2.73 0.60 16.41
C LEU A 485 2.83 -0.92 16.48
N LEU A 486 2.17 -1.56 17.45
CA LEU A 486 2.23 -3.01 17.63
C LEU A 486 1.56 -3.77 16.48
N SER A 487 0.44 -3.27 15.93
CA SER A 487 -0.20 -3.90 14.77
C SER A 487 0.67 -3.84 13.49
N GLY A 488 1.61 -2.88 13.41
CA GLY A 488 2.60 -2.79 12.34
C GLY A 488 3.91 -3.54 12.63
N ALA A 489 4.20 -3.83 13.90
CA ALA A 489 5.47 -4.42 14.32
C ALA A 489 5.75 -5.78 13.67
N LEU A 490 4.71 -6.62 13.52
CA LEU A 490 4.86 -7.93 12.87
C LEU A 490 5.32 -7.83 11.40
N TYR A 491 4.89 -6.80 10.70
CA TYR A 491 5.40 -6.55 9.34
C TYR A 491 6.91 -6.30 9.35
N TRP A 492 7.36 -5.42 10.24
CA TRP A 492 8.79 -5.11 10.35
C TRP A 492 9.61 -6.33 10.78
N VAL A 493 9.11 -7.12 11.74
CA VAL A 493 9.77 -8.37 12.15
C VAL A 493 9.84 -9.36 10.97
N ALA A 494 8.75 -9.54 10.23
CA ALA A 494 8.72 -10.40 9.06
C ALA A 494 9.71 -9.93 7.98
N TYR A 495 9.73 -8.61 7.70
CA TYR A 495 10.64 -8.01 6.74
C TYR A 495 12.10 -8.13 7.15
N LEU A 496 12.47 -7.76 8.37
CA LEU A 496 13.83 -7.88 8.87
C LEU A 496 14.32 -9.33 8.85
N ASN A 497 13.43 -10.28 9.18
CA ASN A 497 13.77 -11.69 9.13
C ASN A 497 14.15 -12.16 7.72
N THR A 498 13.54 -11.59 6.66
CA THR A 498 13.93 -11.91 5.28
C THR A 498 15.28 -11.33 4.87
N GLN A 499 15.74 -10.26 5.54
CA GLN A 499 17.02 -9.59 5.22
C GLN A 499 18.24 -10.28 5.86
N LEU A 500 18.02 -11.09 6.88
CA LEU A 500 19.12 -11.70 7.65
C LEU A 500 19.89 -12.77 6.89
N HIS A 501 19.35 -13.34 5.81
CA HIS A 501 19.97 -14.35 4.92
C HIS A 501 20.69 -15.49 5.68
N ILE A 502 20.18 -15.85 6.87
CA ILE A 502 20.80 -16.86 7.73
C ILE A 502 20.31 -18.26 7.32
N THR A 503 21.20 -19.08 6.82
CA THR A 503 20.95 -20.45 6.39
C THR A 503 21.36 -21.47 7.47
N SER A 504 20.83 -21.34 8.68
CA SER A 504 21.21 -22.21 9.81
C SER A 504 19.99 -22.87 10.45
N ASN A 505 20.07 -24.17 10.68
CA ASN A 505 19.02 -24.93 11.40
C ASN A 505 18.82 -24.40 12.83
N LEU A 506 19.91 -23.98 13.50
CA LEU A 506 19.85 -23.39 14.84
C LEU A 506 19.09 -22.07 14.85
N TYR A 507 19.22 -21.27 13.80
CA TYR A 507 18.47 -20.03 13.66
C TYR A 507 16.95 -20.30 13.54
N VAL A 508 16.55 -21.25 12.69
CA VAL A 508 15.13 -21.61 12.50
C VAL A 508 14.55 -22.16 13.80
N LEU A 509 15.28 -23.01 14.49
CA LEU A 509 14.88 -23.56 15.79
C LEU A 509 14.77 -22.44 16.83
N GLY A 510 15.78 -21.57 16.93
CA GLY A 510 15.80 -20.46 17.88
C GLY A 510 14.64 -19.49 17.68
N ILE A 511 14.37 -19.07 16.43
CA ILE A 511 13.26 -18.17 16.15
C ILE A 511 11.90 -18.82 16.45
N SER A 512 11.73 -20.11 16.10
CA SER A 512 10.51 -20.86 16.40
C SER A 512 10.22 -20.94 17.90
N LEU A 513 11.24 -21.18 18.71
CA LEU A 513 11.12 -21.18 20.18
C LEU A 513 10.80 -19.80 20.73
N ILE A 514 11.42 -18.73 20.24
CA ILE A 514 11.13 -17.34 20.64
C ILE A 514 9.67 -17.00 20.34
N LEU A 515 9.15 -17.39 19.17
CA LEU A 515 7.76 -17.16 18.80
C LEU A 515 6.77 -17.90 19.74
N LEU A 516 7.05 -19.16 20.06
CA LEU A 516 6.25 -19.92 21.00
C LEU A 516 6.31 -19.35 22.42
N LEU A 517 7.49 -18.91 22.88
CA LEU A 517 7.65 -18.20 24.15
C LEU A 517 6.85 -16.90 24.19
N TYR A 518 6.88 -16.11 23.10
CA TYR A 518 6.05 -14.92 22.99
C TYR A 518 4.55 -15.23 23.17
N VAL A 519 4.06 -16.26 22.49
CA VAL A 519 2.65 -16.70 22.63
C VAL A 519 2.35 -17.16 24.06
N GLY A 520 3.23 -17.95 24.67
CA GLY A 520 3.07 -18.45 26.03
C GLY A 520 3.05 -17.34 27.08
N ILE A 521 4.04 -16.44 27.04
CA ILE A 521 4.13 -15.29 27.96
C ILE A 521 2.94 -14.35 27.74
N GLY A 522 2.61 -14.07 26.48
CA GLY A 522 1.48 -13.23 26.11
C GLY A 522 0.15 -13.82 26.60
N TYR A 523 -0.02 -15.13 26.51
CA TYR A 523 -1.21 -15.82 27.03
C TYR A 523 -1.32 -15.69 28.56
N MET A 524 -0.22 -15.88 29.30
CA MET A 524 -0.19 -15.67 30.75
C MET A 524 -0.53 -14.21 31.12
N MET A 525 0.00 -13.25 30.37
CA MET A 525 -0.29 -11.83 30.56
C MET A 525 -1.78 -11.53 30.28
N LEU A 526 -2.35 -12.14 29.26
CA LEU A 526 -3.75 -11.99 28.88
C LEU A 526 -4.68 -12.51 29.98
N LEU A 527 -4.40 -13.66 30.56
CA LEU A 527 -5.18 -14.23 31.68
C LEU A 527 -5.29 -13.26 32.86
N LYS A 528 -4.20 -12.52 33.15
CA LYS A 528 -4.16 -11.60 34.29
C LYS A 528 -4.75 -10.22 33.95
N ARG A 529 -4.52 -9.68 32.76
CA ARG A 529 -4.85 -8.29 32.44
C ARG A 529 -6.10 -8.09 31.60
N ALA A 530 -6.46 -9.02 30.70
CA ALA A 530 -7.62 -8.85 29.84
C ALA A 530 -8.95 -8.59 30.57
N PRO A 531 -9.24 -9.23 31.72
CA PRO A 531 -10.45 -8.95 32.50
C PRO A 531 -10.58 -7.49 32.97
N GLN A 532 -9.44 -6.79 33.14
CA GLN A 532 -9.37 -5.39 33.57
C GLN A 532 -9.34 -4.40 32.41
N THR A 533 -8.67 -4.75 31.33
CA THR A 533 -8.39 -3.84 30.20
C THR A 533 -9.43 -3.90 29.08
N PHE A 534 -10.10 -5.04 28.91
CA PHE A 534 -11.08 -5.25 27.85
C PHE A 534 -12.43 -4.59 28.18
N ARG A 535 -12.43 -3.25 28.13
CA ARG A 535 -13.61 -2.41 28.40
C ARG A 535 -13.66 -1.30 27.35
N MET A 536 -14.89 -0.87 27.00
CA MET A 536 -15.07 0.24 26.08
C MET A 536 -14.45 1.50 26.68
N LYS A 537 -13.57 2.16 25.93
CA LYS A 537 -13.04 3.48 26.31
C LYS A 537 -14.05 4.55 25.90
N GLN A 538 -14.26 5.50 26.76
CA GLN A 538 -15.12 6.67 26.51
C GLN A 538 -14.42 7.64 25.57
#